data_9f2db06b6c729223e78ba9e368ab3bd0
#
_entry.id   9f2db06b6c729223e78ba9e368ab3bd0
#
_cell.length_a   1.000
_cell.length_b   1.000
_cell.length_c   1.000
_cell.angle_alpha   90.00
_cell.angle_beta   90.00
_cell.angle_gamma   90.00
#
_symmetry.space_group_name_H-M   'P 1'
#
loop_
_entity.id
_entity.type
_entity.pdbx_description
1 polymer ?
#
loop_
_entity_poly.entity_id
_entity_poly.type
_entity_poly.pdbx_seq_one_letter_code
_entity_poly.pdbx_strand_id
1 'polypeptide(L)'
;MMDNNTNIEIIEDKTLELEFIVHGESHGVCNALRHILMQDSDVEYAVYNIDHPLTGEPDMTIKTKRGKRPRKVLKKAASQLKDDAVDFKKLIEETL
;
A
#
# COMPACT_ATOMS: atom_id res chain seq x y z
N MET A 1 -9.57 -7.86 4.18
CA MET A 1 -8.51 -6.99 4.62
C MET A 1 -8.88 -5.53 4.51
N MET A 2 -9.10 -5.02 3.32
CA MET A 2 -9.69 -3.69 3.18
C MET A 2 -11.20 -3.83 3.29
N ASP A 3 -11.79 -3.19 4.29
CA ASP A 3 -13.22 -3.27 4.51
C ASP A 3 -13.96 -2.07 3.91
N ASN A 4 -15.27 -1.97 4.16
CA ASN A 4 -16.09 -0.91 3.60
C ASN A 4 -15.74 0.48 4.13
N ASN A 5 -14.98 0.57 5.23
CA ASN A 5 -14.55 1.84 5.81
C ASN A 5 -13.15 2.26 5.35
N THR A 6 -12.45 1.36 4.67
CA THR A 6 -11.12 1.66 4.13
C THR A 6 -11.26 2.49 2.88
N ASN A 7 -10.48 3.56 2.82
CA ASN A 7 -10.57 4.56 1.78
C ASN A 7 -9.18 5.12 1.50
N ILE A 8 -8.90 5.38 0.23
CA ILE A 8 -7.64 5.99 -0.18
C ILE A 8 -7.91 7.39 -0.68
N GLU A 9 -7.24 8.35 -0.07
CA GLU A 9 -7.32 9.75 -0.46
C GLU A 9 -6.03 10.14 -1.18
N ILE A 10 -6.15 10.53 -2.46
CA ILE A 10 -5.00 10.95 -3.26
C ILE A 10 -4.66 12.40 -2.90
N ILE A 11 -3.42 12.62 -2.43
CA ILE A 11 -2.92 13.94 -2.09
C ILE A 11 -2.19 14.55 -3.27
N GLU A 12 -1.30 13.77 -3.89
CA GLU A 12 -0.54 14.20 -5.07
C GLU A 12 -0.52 13.07 -6.09
N ASP A 13 -0.76 13.41 -7.35
CA ASP A 13 -0.77 12.45 -8.45
C ASP A 13 0.08 13.00 -9.60
N LYS A 14 1.33 12.65 -9.61
CA LYS A 14 2.28 13.02 -10.64
C LYS A 14 2.59 11.83 -11.53
N THR A 15 3.26 12.06 -12.64
CA THR A 15 3.57 11.00 -13.61
C THR A 15 4.32 9.82 -12.98
N LEU A 16 5.31 10.10 -12.12
CA LEU A 16 6.15 9.07 -11.51
C LEU A 16 6.05 9.02 -9.99
N GLU A 17 5.17 9.83 -9.40
CA GLU A 17 5.07 9.93 -7.95
C GLU A 17 3.60 10.05 -7.54
N LEU A 18 3.22 9.28 -6.54
CA LEU A 18 1.87 9.27 -5.99
C LEU A 18 1.95 9.34 -4.47
N GLU A 19 1.31 10.35 -3.90
CA GLU A 19 1.15 10.45 -2.45
C GLU A 19 -0.32 10.23 -2.10
N PHE A 20 -0.58 9.39 -1.10
CA PHE A 20 -1.94 9.07 -0.69
C PHE A 20 -2.01 8.76 0.80
N ILE A 21 -3.19 9.00 1.37
CA ILE A 21 -3.51 8.65 2.75
C ILE A 21 -4.40 7.42 2.73
N VAL A 22 -4.12 6.47 3.62
CA VAL A 22 -4.93 5.26 3.76
C VAL A 22 -5.79 5.42 5.00
N HIS A 23 -7.08 5.67 4.81
CA HIS A 23 -8.05 5.81 5.90
C HIS A 23 -8.60 4.45 6.29
N GLY A 24 -8.74 4.23 7.60
CA GLY A 24 -9.43 3.04 8.10
C GLY A 24 -8.60 1.79 8.18
N GLU A 25 -7.29 1.85 7.90
CA GLU A 25 -6.40 0.70 7.99
C GLU A 25 -5.32 0.88 9.04
N SER A 26 -4.80 -0.25 9.52
CA SER A 26 -3.74 -0.25 10.52
C SER A 26 -2.39 0.07 9.92
N HIS A 27 -1.46 0.52 10.77
CA HIS A 27 -0.08 0.70 10.38
C HIS A 27 0.58 -0.61 9.92
N GLY A 28 0.13 -1.74 10.46
CA GLY A 28 0.62 -3.06 10.05
C GLY A 28 0.32 -3.35 8.58
N VAL A 29 -0.91 -3.07 8.14
CA VAL A 29 -1.32 -3.24 6.74
C VAL A 29 -0.53 -2.31 5.83
N CYS A 30 -0.39 -1.05 6.21
CA CYS A 30 0.34 -0.06 5.42
C CYS A 30 1.83 -0.42 5.31
N ASN A 31 2.42 -0.92 6.39
CA ASN A 31 3.81 -1.36 6.38
C ASN A 31 4.02 -2.59 5.50
N ALA A 32 3.07 -3.53 5.52
CA ALA A 32 3.12 -4.70 4.64
C ALA A 32 3.01 -4.30 3.17
N LEU A 33 2.14 -3.35 2.86
CA LEU A 33 2.00 -2.81 1.50
C LEU A 33 3.28 -2.14 1.04
N ARG A 34 3.90 -1.33 1.90
CA ARG A 34 5.19 -0.70 1.62
C ARG A 34 6.26 -1.74 1.31
N HIS A 35 6.31 -2.81 2.10
CA HIS A 35 7.27 -3.89 1.92
C HIS A 35 7.13 -4.53 0.53
N ILE A 36 5.90 -4.81 0.12
CA ILE A 36 5.63 -5.37 -1.22
C ILE A 36 6.06 -4.39 -2.31
N LEU A 37 5.73 -3.11 -2.15
CA LEU A 37 6.12 -2.08 -3.11
C LEU A 37 7.63 -1.97 -3.27
N MET A 38 8.38 -2.06 -2.16
CA MET A 38 9.84 -1.98 -2.22
C MET A 38 10.49 -3.18 -2.89
N GLN A 39 9.79 -4.28 -3.00
CA GLN A 39 10.27 -5.46 -3.72
C GLN A 39 9.98 -5.42 -5.22
N ASP A 40 9.14 -4.50 -5.67
CA ASP A 40 8.81 -4.36 -7.08
C ASP A 40 9.93 -3.60 -7.80
N SER A 41 10.48 -4.21 -8.85
CA SER A 41 11.57 -3.61 -9.63
C SER A 41 11.18 -2.33 -10.36
N ASP A 42 9.88 -2.08 -10.54
CA ASP A 42 9.36 -0.86 -11.17
C ASP A 42 9.28 0.30 -10.19
N VAL A 43 9.41 0.03 -8.89
CA VAL A 43 9.34 1.03 -7.82
C VAL A 43 10.73 1.51 -7.47
N GLU A 44 10.94 2.82 -7.52
CA GLU A 44 12.19 3.42 -7.08
C GLU A 44 12.26 3.49 -5.56
N TYR A 45 11.17 3.96 -4.94
CA TYR A 45 11.02 3.91 -3.49
C TYR A 45 9.55 4.00 -3.08
N ALA A 46 9.26 3.55 -1.86
CA ALA A 46 7.98 3.76 -1.19
C ALA A 46 8.30 4.24 0.23
N VAL A 47 7.79 5.40 0.59
CA VAL A 47 8.00 6.03 1.90
C VAL A 47 6.68 6.02 2.64
N TYR A 48 6.75 5.68 3.93
CA TYR A 48 5.60 5.57 4.79
C TYR A 48 5.79 6.45 6.02
N ASN A 49 4.92 7.44 6.18
CA ASN A 49 4.89 8.30 7.35
C ASN A 49 3.78 7.82 8.26
N ILE A 50 4.10 7.66 9.54
CA ILE A 50 3.17 7.10 10.52
C ILE A 50 2.00 8.04 10.76
N ASP A 51 2.27 9.33 10.94
CA ASP A 51 1.25 10.30 11.29
C ASP A 51 1.28 11.46 10.31
N HIS A 52 0.24 11.58 9.51
CA HIS A 52 0.06 12.77 8.69
C HIS A 52 -0.23 13.97 9.62
N PRO A 53 0.44 15.12 9.42
CA PRO A 53 0.28 16.27 10.34
C PRO A 53 -1.15 16.76 10.53
N LEU A 54 -1.99 16.61 9.53
CA LEU A 54 -3.36 17.13 9.57
C LEU A 54 -4.38 16.06 9.98
N THR A 55 -4.14 14.78 9.65
CA THR A 55 -5.13 13.73 9.85
C THR A 55 -4.72 12.69 10.89
N GLY A 56 -3.42 12.59 11.21
CA GLY A 56 -2.91 11.56 12.10
C GLY A 56 -2.95 10.16 11.51
N GLU A 57 -3.22 10.02 10.23
CA GLU A 57 -3.33 8.74 9.56
C GLU A 57 -2.11 8.41 8.71
N PRO A 58 -1.92 7.12 8.34
CA PRO A 58 -0.79 6.72 7.51
C PRO A 58 -0.79 7.43 6.15
N ASP A 59 0.38 7.93 5.78
CA ASP A 59 0.61 8.66 4.54
C ASP A 59 1.74 7.97 3.79
N MET A 60 1.50 7.60 2.54
CA MET A 60 2.49 6.90 1.72
C MET A 60 2.80 7.67 0.45
N THR A 61 4.06 7.65 0.07
CA THR A 61 4.52 8.19 -1.20
C THR A 61 5.23 7.10 -1.97
N ILE A 62 4.78 6.88 -3.21
CA ILE A 62 5.39 5.91 -4.13
C ILE A 62 6.03 6.66 -5.26
N LYS A 63 7.29 6.36 -5.54
CA LYS A 63 7.95 6.84 -6.74
C LYS A 63 8.34 5.67 -7.61
N THR A 64 7.96 5.73 -8.89
CA THR A 64 8.25 4.69 -9.87
C THR A 64 9.36 5.12 -10.81
N LYS A 65 9.95 4.14 -11.47
CA LYS A 65 10.94 4.36 -12.50
C LYS A 65 10.30 4.91 -13.75
N ARG A 66 11.10 5.54 -14.60
CA ARG A 66 10.66 6.13 -15.85
C ARG A 66 9.88 5.11 -16.70
N GLY A 67 8.74 5.52 -17.20
CA GLY A 67 7.88 4.66 -18.00
C GLY A 67 6.92 3.78 -17.20
N LYS A 68 7.01 3.80 -15.86
CA LYS A 68 6.14 3.02 -14.98
C LYS A 68 5.18 3.95 -14.24
N ARG A 69 3.96 3.48 -14.00
CA ARG A 69 2.91 4.29 -13.37
C ARG A 69 2.71 3.91 -11.91
N PRO A 70 2.74 4.88 -10.97
CA PRO A 70 2.54 4.60 -9.55
C PRO A 70 1.20 3.92 -9.25
N ARG A 71 0.13 4.35 -9.88
CA ARG A 71 -1.20 3.75 -9.67
C ARG A 71 -1.22 2.27 -10.03
N LYS A 72 -0.53 1.90 -11.09
CA LYS A 72 -0.48 0.53 -11.57
C LYS A 72 0.27 -0.38 -10.60
N VAL A 73 1.42 0.08 -10.10
CA VAL A 73 2.18 -0.71 -9.11
C VAL A 73 1.44 -0.77 -7.78
N LEU A 74 0.72 0.27 -7.40
CA LEU A 74 -0.11 0.26 -6.19
C LEU A 74 -1.23 -0.79 -6.29
N LYS A 75 -1.92 -0.85 -7.41
CA LYS A 75 -2.97 -1.85 -7.64
C LYS A 75 -2.41 -3.27 -7.58
N LYS A 76 -1.26 -3.48 -8.19
CA LYS A 76 -0.57 -4.77 -8.19
C LYS A 76 -0.17 -5.18 -6.76
N ALA A 77 0.38 -4.24 -5.99
CA ALA A 77 0.81 -4.50 -4.62
C ALA A 77 -0.39 -4.78 -3.70
N ALA A 78 -1.49 -4.06 -3.88
CA ALA A 78 -2.71 -4.28 -3.11
C ALA A 78 -3.30 -5.67 -3.39
N SER A 79 -3.27 -6.10 -4.64
CA SER A 79 -3.70 -7.43 -5.04
C SER A 79 -2.82 -8.52 -4.41
N GLN A 80 -1.51 -8.31 -4.41
CA GLN A 80 -0.56 -9.22 -3.78
C GLN A 80 -0.81 -9.34 -2.28
N LEU A 81 -1.04 -8.23 -1.63
CA LEU A 81 -1.34 -8.19 -0.19
C LEU A 81 -2.60 -8.97 0.14
N LYS A 82 -3.64 -8.83 -0.68
CA LYS A 82 -4.89 -9.56 -0.51
C LYS A 82 -4.66 -11.07 -0.65
N ASP A 83 -3.91 -11.49 -1.66
CA ASP A 83 -3.62 -12.89 -1.91
C ASP A 83 -2.82 -13.50 -0.76
N ASP A 84 -1.82 -12.78 -0.26
CA ASP A 84 -1.00 -13.23 0.87
C ASP A 84 -1.85 -13.40 2.11
N ALA A 85 -2.80 -12.51 2.36
CA ALA A 85 -3.70 -12.60 3.50
C ALA A 85 -4.63 -13.82 3.40
N VAL A 86 -5.14 -14.10 2.21
CA VAL A 86 -5.99 -15.28 1.98
C VAL A 86 -5.18 -16.56 2.19
N ASP A 87 -3.98 -16.62 1.68
CA ASP A 87 -3.09 -17.78 1.84
C ASP A 87 -2.75 -18.02 3.30
N PHE A 88 -2.47 -16.97 4.05
CA PHE A 88 -2.18 -17.05 5.47
C PHE A 88 -3.39 -17.56 6.26
N LYS A 89 -4.57 -17.04 5.97
CA LYS A 89 -5.81 -17.49 6.59
C LYS A 89 -6.04 -18.98 6.36
N LYS A 90 -5.85 -19.43 5.13
CA LYS A 90 -6.01 -20.82 4.75
C LYS A 90 -5.02 -21.73 5.50
N LEU A 91 -3.77 -21.30 5.62
CA LEU A 91 -2.75 -22.03 6.36
C LEU A 91 -3.14 -22.20 7.83
N ILE A 92 -3.64 -21.16 8.44
CA ILE A 92 -4.10 -21.21 9.85
C ILE A 92 -5.25 -22.20 9.98
N GLU A 93 -6.24 -22.16 9.11
CA GLU A 93 -7.40 -23.05 9.13
C GLU A 93 -6.99 -24.51 8.96
N GLU A 94 -6.02 -24.81 8.12
CA GLU A 94 -5.53 -26.17 7.89
C GLU A 94 -4.67 -26.70 9.03
N THR A 95 -3.98 -25.80 9.75
CA THR A 95 -3.06 -26.18 10.82
C THR A 95 -3.77 -26.32 12.17
N LEU A 96 -4.75 -25.51 12.43
CA LEU A 96 -5.48 -25.47 13.69
C LEU A 96 -6.86 -26.09 13.59
#